data_835aff7ad138e983778f613c0a2a48c4
#
_entry.id   835aff7ad138e983778f613c0a2a48c4
#
_cell.length_a   1.000
_cell.length_b   1.000
_cell.length_c   1.000
_cell.angle_alpha   90.00
_cell.angle_beta   90.00
_cell.angle_gamma   90.00
#
_symmetry.space_group_name_H-M   'P 1'
#
loop_
_entity.id
_entity.type
_entity.pdbx_description
1 polymer ?
#
loop_
_entity_poly.entity_id
_entity_poly.type
_entity_poly.pdbx_seq_one_letter_code
_entity_poly.pdbx_strand_id
1 'polypeptide(L)'
;MNQESTEGLTTSIIENSPDLTKLLARDNINITEIDNYHLYPIADNDTPRLSSGRLEYSLSNTLFAYNLLTLEEIRGIYNNIEIETNENGEMELGFKTKKTARKFVFVTSKMSVFYRDDCTRFSMQFIADILKKLSNDGKIQKSDLYKMGDQEVISLIEQSKYSAVFKKWRLAKKVKTSDQEPKGVYFVHHGAKVRYIDPLCQGKRMSELCKLAKAAIDKNLSYDMSKYVYLDFSSSATSSGN
;
A
#
# COMPACT_ATOMS: atom_id res chain seq x y z
N MET A 1 7.68 -10.09 -12.78
CA MET A 1 6.66 -10.76 -11.94
C MET A 1 5.35 -10.05 -12.21
N ASN A 2 4.37 -10.72 -12.79
CA ASN A 2 3.04 -10.14 -12.94
C ASN A 2 2.42 -10.07 -11.55
N GLN A 3 2.09 -8.87 -11.10
CA GLN A 3 1.33 -8.67 -9.87
C GLN A 3 -0.10 -9.14 -10.18
N GLU A 4 -0.46 -10.34 -9.73
CA GLU A 4 -1.84 -10.81 -9.85
C GLU A 4 -2.72 -9.97 -8.93
N SER A 5 -3.81 -9.44 -9.48
CA SER A 5 -4.82 -8.76 -8.67
C SER A 5 -5.59 -9.82 -7.86
N THR A 6 -5.79 -9.53 -6.57
CA THR A 6 -6.71 -10.33 -5.73
C THR A 6 -8.16 -9.91 -5.94
N GLU A 7 -8.41 -8.87 -6.69
CA GLU A 7 -9.73 -8.30 -6.98
C GLU A 7 -10.65 -9.28 -7.75
N GLY A 8 -10.07 -10.15 -8.58
CA GLY A 8 -10.83 -11.22 -9.24
C GLY A 8 -11.45 -12.26 -8.31
N LEU A 9 -11.16 -12.19 -7.00
CA LEU A 9 -11.76 -13.05 -5.99
C LEU A 9 -12.94 -12.40 -5.25
N THR A 10 -13.24 -11.14 -5.51
CA THR A 10 -14.25 -10.35 -4.76
C THR A 10 -15.60 -11.05 -4.74
N THR A 11 -16.14 -11.43 -5.90
CA THR A 11 -17.40 -12.16 -6.02
C THR A 11 -17.39 -13.43 -5.16
N SER A 12 -16.36 -14.26 -5.33
CA SER A 12 -16.22 -15.53 -4.59
C SER A 12 -16.12 -15.30 -3.07
N ILE A 13 -15.43 -14.26 -2.61
CA ILE A 13 -15.32 -13.92 -1.19
C ILE A 13 -16.68 -13.52 -0.63
N ILE A 14 -17.45 -12.72 -1.35
CA ILE A 14 -18.78 -12.28 -0.94
C ILE A 14 -19.75 -13.46 -0.91
N GLU A 15 -19.80 -14.28 -1.97
CA GLU A 15 -20.67 -15.45 -2.07
C GLU A 15 -20.42 -16.49 -0.97
N ASN A 16 -19.15 -16.67 -0.58
CA ASN A 16 -18.76 -17.60 0.48
C ASN A 16 -18.87 -17.02 1.90
N SER A 17 -19.34 -15.78 2.05
CA SER A 17 -19.57 -15.14 3.36
C SER A 17 -21.09 -15.13 3.69
N PRO A 18 -21.56 -16.02 4.60
CA PRO A 18 -22.98 -16.05 4.98
C PRO A 18 -23.49 -14.74 5.57
N ASP A 19 -22.62 -14.00 6.28
CA ASP A 19 -22.99 -12.72 6.88
C ASP A 19 -23.17 -11.63 5.81
N LEU A 20 -22.27 -11.56 4.83
CA LEU A 20 -22.38 -10.60 3.73
C LEU A 20 -23.59 -10.90 2.86
N THR A 21 -23.79 -12.16 2.46
CA THR A 21 -24.95 -12.55 1.62
C THR A 21 -26.27 -12.28 2.33
N LYS A 22 -26.37 -12.49 3.65
CA LYS A 22 -27.52 -12.13 4.46
C LYS A 22 -27.79 -10.62 4.48
N LEU A 23 -26.74 -9.80 4.62
CA LEU A 23 -26.88 -8.35 4.62
C LEU A 23 -27.31 -7.83 3.24
N LEU A 24 -26.72 -8.33 2.16
CA LEU A 24 -27.11 -7.99 0.80
C LEU A 24 -28.58 -8.33 0.51
N ALA A 25 -29.03 -9.54 0.93
CA ALA A 25 -30.42 -9.95 0.79
C ALA A 25 -31.34 -9.06 1.60
N ARG A 26 -30.98 -8.69 2.84
CA ARG A 26 -31.76 -7.76 3.68
C ARG A 26 -32.01 -6.42 3.00
N ASP A 27 -30.97 -5.89 2.36
CA ASP A 27 -30.98 -4.56 1.75
C ASP A 27 -31.38 -4.60 0.27
N ASN A 28 -31.75 -5.79 -0.24
CA ASN A 28 -32.13 -6.04 -1.64
C ASN A 28 -31.04 -5.56 -2.64
N ILE A 29 -29.77 -5.80 -2.31
CA ILE A 29 -28.63 -5.48 -3.15
C ILE A 29 -28.17 -6.75 -3.87
N ASN A 30 -28.04 -6.69 -5.20
CA ASN A 30 -27.50 -7.79 -5.99
C ASN A 30 -25.97 -7.75 -5.96
N ILE A 31 -25.31 -8.91 -5.84
CA ILE A 31 -23.86 -9.01 -5.84
C ILE A 31 -23.24 -8.39 -7.09
N THR A 32 -23.88 -8.52 -8.25
CA THR A 32 -23.41 -7.94 -9.52
C THR A 32 -23.40 -6.42 -9.54
N GLU A 33 -24.05 -5.77 -8.57
CA GLU A 33 -24.03 -4.31 -8.43
C GLU A 33 -22.81 -3.82 -7.65
N ILE A 34 -22.12 -4.71 -6.93
CA ILE A 34 -21.02 -4.33 -6.02
C ILE A 34 -19.70 -5.06 -6.27
N ASP A 35 -19.70 -6.19 -6.96
CA ASP A 35 -18.48 -7.00 -7.19
C ASP A 35 -17.57 -6.39 -8.25
N ASN A 36 -18.10 -5.59 -9.17
CA ASN A 36 -17.32 -4.84 -10.16
C ASN A 36 -17.32 -3.34 -9.86
N TYR A 37 -16.50 -2.93 -8.89
CA TYR A 37 -16.37 -1.52 -8.49
C TYR A 37 -15.79 -0.62 -9.58
N HIS A 38 -15.19 -1.15 -10.65
CA HIS A 38 -14.74 -0.37 -11.82
C HIS A 38 -15.88 0.31 -12.58
N LEU A 39 -17.12 -0.14 -12.38
CA LEU A 39 -18.31 0.54 -12.90
C LEU A 39 -18.57 1.90 -12.23
N TYR A 40 -17.90 2.17 -11.11
CA TYR A 40 -18.11 3.36 -10.29
C TYR A 40 -16.83 4.20 -10.20
N PRO A 41 -16.65 5.21 -11.08
CA PRO A 41 -15.40 5.99 -11.15
C PRO A 41 -15.08 6.76 -9.86
N ILE A 42 -16.08 7.02 -9.01
CA ILE A 42 -15.87 7.61 -7.67
C ILE A 42 -15.36 6.55 -6.68
N ALA A 43 -15.77 5.28 -6.81
CA ALA A 43 -15.32 4.20 -5.93
C ALA A 43 -13.86 3.84 -6.19
N ASP A 44 -13.51 3.61 -7.46
CA ASP A 44 -12.13 3.44 -7.90
C ASP A 44 -11.91 4.03 -9.30
N ASN A 45 -10.66 4.38 -9.60
CA ASN A 45 -10.23 4.95 -10.86
C ASN A 45 -8.71 4.83 -11.01
N ASP A 46 -8.16 5.22 -12.14
CA ASP A 46 -6.73 5.17 -12.39
C ASP A 46 -5.95 6.32 -11.73
N THR A 47 -4.71 6.05 -11.35
CA THR A 47 -3.74 7.08 -10.96
C THR A 47 -3.60 8.10 -12.12
N PRO A 48 -3.55 9.42 -11.82
CA PRO A 48 -3.40 10.06 -10.51
C PRO A 48 -4.69 10.52 -9.84
N ARG A 49 -5.84 10.08 -10.31
CA ARG A 49 -7.15 10.52 -9.87
C ARG A 49 -7.43 10.13 -8.41
N LEU A 50 -8.32 10.89 -7.75
CA LEU A 50 -8.76 10.58 -6.39
C LEU A 50 -10.08 9.79 -6.44
N SER A 51 -10.06 8.59 -5.84
CA SER A 51 -11.25 7.76 -5.62
C SER A 51 -11.55 7.63 -4.13
N SER A 52 -12.73 7.11 -3.78
CA SER A 52 -13.11 6.87 -2.38
C SER A 52 -12.18 5.86 -1.71
N GLY A 53 -11.79 4.80 -2.40
CA GLY A 53 -10.81 3.84 -1.91
C GLY A 53 -9.44 4.46 -1.64
N ARG A 54 -8.94 5.31 -2.56
CA ARG A 54 -7.68 6.05 -2.33
C ARG A 54 -7.78 7.05 -1.21
N LEU A 55 -8.90 7.74 -1.09
CA LEU A 55 -9.15 8.68 0.01
C LEU A 55 -9.14 7.94 1.35
N GLU A 56 -9.90 6.85 1.45
CA GLU A 56 -10.01 6.05 2.68
C GLU A 56 -8.65 5.55 3.15
N TYR A 57 -7.93 4.76 2.34
CA TYR A 57 -6.67 4.21 2.79
C TYR A 57 -5.59 5.29 2.99
N SER A 58 -5.66 6.42 2.28
CA SER A 58 -4.75 7.53 2.52
C SER A 58 -4.99 8.17 3.88
N LEU A 59 -6.24 8.43 4.24
CA LEU A 59 -6.58 9.04 5.52
C LEU A 59 -6.33 8.07 6.69
N SER A 60 -6.74 6.81 6.58
CA SER A 60 -6.53 5.82 7.64
C SER A 60 -5.04 5.52 7.86
N ASN A 61 -4.25 5.34 6.81
CA ASN A 61 -2.82 5.12 6.96
C ASN A 61 -2.06 6.34 7.50
N THR A 62 -2.46 7.56 7.15
CA THR A 62 -1.85 8.77 7.72
C THR A 62 -2.09 8.90 9.22
N LEU A 63 -3.21 8.39 9.73
CA LEU A 63 -3.52 8.38 11.15
C LEU A 63 -2.85 7.19 11.88
N PHE A 64 -3.16 5.97 11.44
CA PHE A 64 -2.86 4.76 12.20
C PHE A 64 -1.48 4.18 11.92
N ALA A 65 -0.99 4.26 10.69
CA ALA A 65 0.29 3.64 10.31
C ALA A 65 1.48 4.61 10.41
N TYR A 66 1.29 5.86 10.02
CA TYR A 66 2.40 6.81 9.86
C TYR A 66 2.33 8.03 10.79
N ASN A 67 1.24 8.23 11.49
CA ASN A 67 1.03 9.32 12.44
C ASN A 67 1.37 10.71 11.83
N LEU A 68 0.91 10.95 10.60
CA LEU A 68 1.19 12.17 9.82
C LEU A 68 0.10 13.22 9.97
N LEU A 69 -1.12 12.82 10.33
CA LEU A 69 -2.28 13.67 10.53
C LEU A 69 -3.00 13.30 11.82
N THR A 70 -3.58 14.29 12.46
CA THR A 70 -4.51 14.09 13.59
C THR A 70 -5.91 13.76 13.06
N LEU A 71 -6.77 13.22 13.93
CA LEU A 71 -8.17 12.97 13.59
C LEU A 71 -8.93 14.25 13.19
N GLU A 72 -8.62 15.37 13.84
CA GLU A 72 -9.22 16.68 13.51
C GLU A 72 -8.82 17.14 12.10
N GLU A 73 -7.55 16.98 11.75
CA GLU A 73 -7.05 17.29 10.41
C GLU A 73 -7.70 16.41 9.34
N ILE A 74 -7.90 15.12 9.62
CA ILE A 74 -8.59 14.18 8.73
C ILE A 74 -10.05 14.60 8.53
N ARG A 75 -10.76 14.96 9.62
CA ARG A 75 -12.13 15.47 9.52
C ARG A 75 -12.19 16.73 8.66
N GLY A 76 -11.22 17.64 8.82
CA GLY A 76 -11.10 18.84 8.00
C GLY A 76 -10.87 18.55 6.52
N ILE A 77 -10.06 17.55 6.20
CA ILE A 77 -9.84 17.07 4.84
C ILE A 77 -11.12 16.45 4.28
N TYR A 78 -11.74 15.54 5.01
CA TYR A 78 -12.96 14.83 4.58
C TYR A 78 -14.11 15.80 4.30
N ASN A 79 -14.37 16.77 5.17
CA ASN A 79 -15.42 17.78 5.01
C ASN A 79 -15.15 18.76 3.85
N ASN A 80 -13.94 18.75 3.31
CA ASN A 80 -13.55 19.59 2.17
C ASN A 80 -13.65 18.86 0.82
N ILE A 81 -14.08 17.57 0.81
CA ILE A 81 -14.27 16.80 -0.41
C ILE A 81 -15.53 17.29 -1.13
N GLU A 82 -15.46 17.29 -2.44
CA GLU A 82 -16.58 17.46 -3.35
C GLU A 82 -16.44 16.58 -4.58
N ILE A 83 -17.52 16.42 -5.35
CA ILE A 83 -17.49 15.73 -6.64
C ILE A 83 -17.26 16.78 -7.71
N GLU A 84 -16.27 16.54 -8.54
CA GLU A 84 -15.92 17.38 -9.68
C GLU A 84 -15.95 16.56 -10.97
N THR A 85 -16.01 17.24 -12.12
CA THR A 85 -15.83 16.60 -13.43
C THR A 85 -14.39 16.78 -13.86
N ASN A 86 -13.73 15.68 -14.22
CA ASN A 86 -12.35 15.69 -14.65
C ASN A 86 -12.18 16.05 -16.14
N GLU A 87 -10.95 16.08 -16.61
CA GLU A 87 -10.56 16.41 -17.99
C GLU A 87 -11.16 15.46 -19.05
N ASN A 88 -11.65 14.30 -18.65
CA ASN A 88 -12.30 13.31 -19.53
C ASN A 88 -13.82 13.37 -19.47
N GLY A 89 -14.40 14.30 -18.71
CA GLY A 89 -15.85 14.39 -18.51
C GLY A 89 -16.41 13.39 -17.48
N GLU A 90 -15.56 12.72 -16.70
CA GLU A 90 -15.95 11.73 -15.69
C GLU A 90 -16.03 12.36 -14.31
N MET A 91 -16.93 11.83 -13.46
CA MET A 91 -17.00 12.23 -12.05
C MET A 91 -15.79 11.71 -11.27
N GLU A 92 -15.21 12.58 -10.47
CA GLU A 92 -14.05 12.29 -9.62
C GLU A 92 -14.16 13.05 -8.29
N LEU A 93 -13.54 12.52 -7.24
CA LEU A 93 -13.41 13.27 -5.99
C LEU A 93 -12.37 14.38 -6.12
N GLY A 94 -12.74 15.56 -5.68
CA GLY A 94 -11.88 16.75 -5.64
C GLY A 94 -11.99 17.47 -4.29
N PHE A 95 -11.40 18.67 -4.23
CA PHE A 95 -11.36 19.48 -3.02
C PHE A 95 -11.93 20.88 -3.26
N LYS A 96 -12.79 21.35 -2.36
CA LYS A 96 -13.33 22.72 -2.36
C LYS A 96 -12.25 23.79 -2.28
N THR A 97 -11.14 23.53 -1.59
CA THR A 97 -10.11 24.56 -1.34
C THR A 97 -8.70 24.08 -1.66
N LYS A 98 -7.92 24.95 -2.33
CA LYS A 98 -6.51 24.70 -2.66
C LYS A 98 -5.64 24.41 -1.42
N LYS A 99 -5.96 25.02 -0.28
CA LYS A 99 -5.22 24.82 0.99
C LYS A 99 -5.32 23.38 1.45
N THR A 100 -6.51 22.82 1.45
CA THR A 100 -6.76 21.42 1.87
C THR A 100 -6.22 20.43 0.84
N ALA A 101 -6.48 20.65 -0.45
CA ALA A 101 -5.94 19.84 -1.52
C ALA A 101 -4.41 19.77 -1.48
N ARG A 102 -3.72 20.91 -1.31
CA ARG A 102 -2.26 20.95 -1.17
C ARG A 102 -1.76 20.13 0.03
N LYS A 103 -2.43 20.25 1.20
CA LYS A 103 -2.09 19.47 2.39
C LYS A 103 -2.20 17.98 2.11
N PHE A 104 -3.29 17.56 1.47
CA PHE A 104 -3.52 16.17 1.09
C PHE A 104 -2.42 15.66 0.15
N VAL A 105 -2.07 16.43 -0.90
CA VAL A 105 -0.97 16.07 -1.83
C VAL A 105 0.37 15.90 -1.10
N PHE A 106 0.70 16.79 -0.16
CA PHE A 106 1.96 16.67 0.59
C PHE A 106 2.03 15.39 1.42
N VAL A 107 0.96 15.06 2.10
CA VAL A 107 0.90 13.89 2.97
C VAL A 107 0.90 12.61 2.13
N THR A 108 0.10 12.55 1.08
CA THR A 108 0.02 11.37 0.20
C THR A 108 1.28 11.15 -0.62
N SER A 109 1.95 12.21 -1.07
CA SER A 109 3.26 12.10 -1.73
C SER A 109 4.33 11.53 -0.80
N LYS A 110 4.37 11.96 0.47
CA LYS A 110 5.27 11.39 1.48
C LYS A 110 4.96 9.92 1.76
N MET A 111 3.68 9.60 1.92
CA MET A 111 3.20 8.25 2.18
C MET A 111 3.51 7.29 1.03
N SER A 112 3.37 7.78 -0.22
CA SER A 112 3.70 7.00 -1.42
C SER A 112 5.17 6.59 -1.47
N VAL A 113 6.09 7.38 -0.93
CA VAL A 113 7.50 6.99 -0.78
C VAL A 113 7.64 5.88 0.25
N PHE A 114 6.95 5.95 1.39
CA PHE A 114 7.00 4.89 2.41
C PHE A 114 6.55 3.53 1.89
N TYR A 115 5.54 3.51 0.98
CA TYR A 115 5.06 2.26 0.38
C TYR A 115 6.08 1.56 -0.53
N ARG A 116 7.15 2.24 -0.94
CA ARG A 116 8.15 1.71 -1.85
C ARG A 116 9.59 2.05 -1.47
N ASP A 117 9.82 2.52 -0.24
CA ASP A 117 11.16 2.74 0.26
C ASP A 117 11.95 1.43 0.39
N ASP A 118 13.21 1.54 0.66
CA ASP A 118 14.12 0.41 0.72
C ASP A 118 13.71 -0.61 1.78
N CYS A 119 13.24 -0.15 2.96
CA CYS A 119 12.77 -1.04 4.01
C CYS A 119 11.53 -1.83 3.57
N THR A 120 10.57 -1.14 2.95
CA THR A 120 9.32 -1.76 2.50
C THR A 120 9.59 -2.74 1.36
N ARG A 121 10.37 -2.35 0.33
CA ARG A 121 10.73 -3.24 -0.78
C ARG A 121 11.44 -4.51 -0.29
N PHE A 122 12.42 -4.33 0.60
CA PHE A 122 13.13 -5.46 1.19
C PHE A 122 12.18 -6.38 1.96
N SER A 123 11.37 -5.82 2.85
CA SER A 123 10.48 -6.59 3.72
C SER A 123 9.44 -7.38 2.94
N MET A 124 8.79 -6.76 1.96
CA MET A 124 7.80 -7.43 1.12
C MET A 124 8.41 -8.60 0.34
N GLN A 125 9.57 -8.39 -0.31
CA GLN A 125 10.23 -9.44 -1.07
C GLN A 125 10.78 -10.55 -0.17
N PHE A 126 11.36 -10.19 0.97
CA PHE A 126 11.91 -11.14 1.94
C PHE A 126 10.81 -12.11 2.46
N ILE A 127 9.66 -11.58 2.84
CA ILE A 127 8.53 -12.40 3.28
C ILE A 127 8.00 -13.26 2.13
N ALA A 128 7.82 -12.68 0.95
CA ALA A 128 7.37 -13.42 -0.22
C ALA A 128 8.30 -14.60 -0.55
N ASP A 129 9.62 -14.41 -0.43
CA ASP A 129 10.59 -15.47 -0.71
C ASP A 129 10.61 -16.54 0.40
N ILE A 130 10.37 -16.19 1.65
CA ILE A 130 10.15 -17.19 2.73
C ILE A 130 8.91 -18.03 2.44
N LEU A 131 7.78 -17.40 2.08
CA LEU A 131 6.54 -18.10 1.78
C LEU A 131 6.68 -19.03 0.56
N LYS A 132 7.39 -18.59 -0.49
CA LYS A 132 7.73 -19.46 -1.63
C LYS A 132 8.55 -20.67 -1.22
N LYS A 133 9.55 -20.47 -0.35
CA LYS A 133 10.36 -21.58 0.17
C LYS A 133 9.53 -22.54 1.02
N LEU A 134 8.61 -22.04 1.86
CA LEU A 134 7.68 -22.87 2.61
C LEU A 134 6.73 -23.67 1.69
N SER A 135 6.29 -23.04 0.61
CA SER A 135 5.48 -23.72 -0.41
C SER A 135 6.28 -24.83 -1.11
N ASN A 136 7.53 -24.58 -1.48
CA ASN A 136 8.41 -25.58 -2.07
C ASN A 136 8.73 -26.74 -1.07
N ASP A 137 8.78 -26.45 0.22
CA ASP A 137 8.93 -27.45 1.29
C ASP A 137 7.62 -28.22 1.59
N GLY A 138 6.53 -27.95 0.85
CA GLY A 138 5.21 -28.57 1.06
C GLY A 138 4.51 -28.19 2.35
N LYS A 139 4.90 -27.07 2.98
CA LYS A 139 4.35 -26.60 4.26
C LYS A 139 3.11 -25.73 4.11
N ILE A 140 2.89 -25.13 2.95
CA ILE A 140 1.78 -24.26 2.64
C ILE A 140 1.51 -24.28 1.13
N GLN A 141 0.27 -24.12 0.73
CA GLN A 141 -0.13 -23.87 -0.64
C GLN A 141 -0.56 -22.42 -0.83
N LYS A 142 -0.51 -21.89 -2.06
CA LYS A 142 -0.97 -20.52 -2.35
C LYS A 142 -2.43 -20.30 -1.91
N SER A 143 -3.28 -21.33 -2.10
CA SER A 143 -4.69 -21.30 -1.68
C SER A 143 -4.90 -21.13 -0.17
N ASP A 144 -3.96 -21.59 0.64
CA ASP A 144 -4.07 -21.50 2.10
C ASP A 144 -3.95 -20.07 2.56
N LEU A 145 -3.11 -19.25 1.86
CA LEU A 145 -2.92 -17.83 2.20
C LEU A 145 -4.21 -16.99 2.11
N TYR A 146 -5.20 -17.43 1.32
CA TYR A 146 -6.51 -16.77 1.25
C TYR A 146 -7.43 -17.09 2.43
N LYS A 147 -7.04 -18.05 3.26
CA LYS A 147 -7.83 -18.51 4.42
C LYS A 147 -7.12 -18.24 5.76
N MET A 148 -5.84 -17.90 5.71
CA MET A 148 -5.00 -17.67 6.89
C MET A 148 -4.97 -16.18 7.24
N GLY A 149 -5.04 -15.87 8.52
CA GLY A 149 -4.73 -14.55 9.04
C GLY A 149 -3.22 -14.36 9.25
N ASP A 150 -2.80 -13.10 9.44
CA ASP A 150 -1.38 -12.74 9.62
C ASP A 150 -0.70 -13.53 10.73
N GLN A 151 -1.40 -13.75 11.86
CA GLN A 151 -0.82 -14.47 13.01
C GLN A 151 -0.56 -15.94 12.69
N GLU A 152 -1.39 -16.57 11.87
CA GLU A 152 -1.20 -17.96 11.44
C GLU A 152 0.00 -18.08 10.51
N VAL A 153 0.16 -17.12 9.57
CA VAL A 153 1.32 -17.04 8.68
C VAL A 153 2.61 -16.80 9.49
N ILE A 154 2.59 -15.89 10.44
CA ILE A 154 3.73 -15.62 11.36
C ILE A 154 4.11 -16.89 12.11
N SER A 155 3.14 -17.57 12.71
CA SER A 155 3.36 -18.80 13.48
C SER A 155 3.95 -19.91 12.59
N LEU A 156 3.47 -20.05 11.36
CA LEU A 156 4.02 -21.01 10.40
C LEU A 156 5.50 -20.74 10.09
N ILE A 157 5.87 -19.47 9.88
CA ILE A 157 7.27 -19.09 9.64
C ILE A 157 8.12 -19.34 10.88
N GLU A 158 7.63 -18.99 12.08
CA GLU A 158 8.35 -19.15 13.34
C GLU A 158 8.59 -20.61 13.74
N GLN A 159 7.74 -21.54 13.29
CA GLN A 159 7.89 -22.99 13.48
C GLN A 159 8.73 -23.65 12.40
N SER A 160 9.15 -22.91 11.38
CA SER A 160 9.91 -23.45 10.25
C SER A 160 11.43 -23.32 10.43
N LYS A 161 12.19 -23.96 9.54
CA LYS A 161 13.65 -23.78 9.44
C LYS A 161 14.08 -22.33 9.15
N TYR A 162 13.14 -21.47 8.75
CA TYR A 162 13.39 -20.04 8.46
C TYR A 162 13.19 -19.13 9.68
N SER A 163 12.83 -19.68 10.84
CA SER A 163 12.56 -18.94 12.08
C SER A 163 13.69 -18.01 12.50
N ALA A 164 14.93 -18.50 12.43
CA ALA A 164 16.10 -17.73 12.88
C ALA A 164 16.32 -16.46 12.03
N VAL A 165 16.23 -16.57 10.70
CA VAL A 165 16.39 -15.41 9.78
C VAL A 165 15.18 -14.49 9.85
N PHE A 166 13.98 -15.00 10.05
CA PHE A 166 12.76 -14.21 10.24
C PHE A 166 12.82 -13.37 11.53
N LYS A 167 13.27 -13.96 12.65
CA LYS A 167 13.47 -13.23 13.91
C LYS A 167 14.51 -12.11 13.77
N LYS A 168 15.62 -12.36 13.07
CA LYS A 168 16.63 -11.32 12.79
C LYS A 168 16.05 -10.18 11.97
N TRP A 169 15.25 -10.48 10.94
CA TRP A 169 14.56 -9.45 10.16
C TRP A 169 13.59 -8.63 11.01
N ARG A 170 12.78 -9.26 11.86
CA ARG A 170 11.84 -8.53 12.76
C ARG A 170 12.54 -7.58 13.74
N LEU A 171 13.76 -7.90 14.14
CA LEU A 171 14.56 -7.07 15.05
C LEU A 171 15.37 -5.98 14.33
N ALA A 172 15.50 -6.08 13.02
CA ALA A 172 16.28 -5.13 12.25
C ALA A 172 15.60 -3.76 12.20
N LYS A 173 16.36 -2.71 12.52
CA LYS A 173 15.87 -1.33 12.51
C LYS A 173 16.08 -0.62 11.17
N LYS A 174 17.00 -1.09 10.35
CA LYS A 174 17.39 -0.47 9.07
C LYS A 174 17.91 -1.53 8.11
N VAL A 175 17.68 -1.32 6.83
CA VAL A 175 18.34 -2.02 5.73
C VAL A 175 19.59 -1.23 5.30
N LYS A 176 20.51 -1.90 4.63
CA LYS A 176 21.69 -1.31 3.97
C LYS A 176 21.42 -1.23 2.47
N THR A 177 22.09 -0.29 1.79
CA THR A 177 22.02 -0.13 0.33
C THR A 177 23.39 -0.17 -0.30
N SER A 178 23.45 -0.58 -1.56
CA SER A 178 24.69 -0.63 -2.36
C SER A 178 24.38 -0.34 -3.82
N ASP A 179 25.29 0.30 -4.52
CA ASP A 179 25.23 0.48 -5.97
C ASP A 179 25.73 -0.78 -6.73
N GLN A 180 26.38 -1.70 -6.04
CA GLN A 180 26.84 -2.97 -6.57
C GLN A 180 26.19 -4.14 -5.85
N GLU A 181 26.09 -5.28 -6.52
CA GLU A 181 25.52 -6.49 -5.93
C GLU A 181 26.29 -6.93 -4.69
N PRO A 182 25.63 -7.02 -3.52
CA PRO A 182 26.27 -7.47 -2.29
C PRO A 182 26.58 -8.97 -2.35
N LYS A 183 27.80 -9.37 -1.98
CA LYS A 183 28.25 -10.76 -2.00
C LYS A 183 27.92 -11.46 -0.68
N GLY A 184 27.44 -12.70 -0.76
CA GLY A 184 27.27 -13.58 0.39
C GLY A 184 26.11 -13.21 1.34
N VAL A 185 25.25 -12.27 0.97
CA VAL A 185 24.07 -11.86 1.74
C VAL A 185 22.80 -11.90 0.87
N TYR A 186 21.64 -12.06 1.51
CA TYR A 186 20.38 -11.91 0.83
C TYR A 186 20.14 -10.43 0.50
N PHE A 187 19.79 -10.14 -0.72
CA PHE A 187 19.48 -8.79 -1.19
C PHE A 187 18.22 -8.75 -2.06
N VAL A 188 17.67 -7.56 -2.21
CA VAL A 188 16.55 -7.23 -3.09
C VAL A 188 16.99 -6.15 -4.07
N HIS A 189 16.74 -6.37 -5.36
CA HIS A 189 17.04 -5.42 -6.43
C HIS A 189 15.92 -5.43 -7.46
N HIS A 190 14.86 -4.70 -7.16
CA HIS A 190 13.74 -4.45 -8.07
C HIS A 190 13.02 -3.16 -7.68
N GLY A 191 12.33 -2.56 -8.64
CA GLY A 191 11.43 -1.44 -8.40
C GLY A 191 10.11 -1.88 -7.79
N ALA A 192 9.30 -0.91 -7.40
CA ALA A 192 7.92 -1.08 -7.00
C ALA A 192 7.02 -0.15 -7.81
N LYS A 193 5.72 -0.45 -7.87
CA LYS A 193 4.74 0.40 -8.56
C LYS A 193 4.75 1.80 -7.95
N VAL A 194 5.01 2.79 -8.79
CA VAL A 194 4.96 4.19 -8.38
C VAL A 194 3.50 4.63 -8.37
N ARG A 195 3.06 5.17 -7.23
CA ARG A 195 1.71 5.69 -7.05
C ARG A 195 1.79 7.14 -6.63
N TYR A 196 0.86 7.96 -7.11
CA TYR A 196 0.68 9.34 -6.66
C TYR A 196 -0.77 9.76 -6.86
N ILE A 197 -1.17 10.80 -6.17
CA ILE A 197 -2.49 11.40 -6.29
C ILE A 197 -2.31 12.87 -6.62
N ASP A 198 -2.95 13.29 -7.70
CA ASP A 198 -3.03 14.69 -8.13
C ASP A 198 -4.51 15.06 -8.24
N PRO A 199 -5.17 15.37 -7.11
CA PRO A 199 -6.61 15.55 -7.06
C PRO A 199 -7.05 16.82 -7.77
N LEU A 200 -8.31 16.86 -8.13
CA LEU A 200 -8.95 18.07 -8.63
C LEU A 200 -9.18 19.08 -7.50
N CYS A 201 -9.19 20.36 -7.88
CA CYS A 201 -9.65 21.48 -7.08
C CYS A 201 -10.10 22.58 -8.03
N GLN A 202 -11.38 22.96 -7.99
CA GLN A 202 -11.94 23.96 -8.88
C GLN A 202 -11.76 23.60 -10.37
N GLY A 203 -11.99 22.35 -10.74
CA GLY A 203 -11.91 21.84 -12.10
C GLY A 203 -10.51 21.65 -12.67
N LYS A 204 -9.45 21.78 -11.86
CA LYS A 204 -8.05 21.65 -12.30
C LYS A 204 -7.24 20.75 -11.39
N ARG A 205 -6.21 20.11 -11.93
CA ARG A 205 -5.25 19.32 -11.14
C ARG A 205 -4.45 20.21 -10.18
N MET A 206 -4.19 19.72 -8.98
CA MET A 206 -3.43 20.47 -7.99
C MET A 206 -1.99 20.78 -8.43
N SER A 207 -1.38 19.95 -9.25
CA SER A 207 -0.07 20.21 -9.85
C SER A 207 -0.06 21.43 -10.79
N GLU A 208 -1.19 21.74 -11.43
CA GLU A 208 -1.36 22.94 -12.25
C GLU A 208 -1.60 24.18 -11.39
N LEU A 209 -2.37 24.04 -10.31
CA LEU A 209 -2.79 25.14 -9.46
C LEU A 209 -1.75 25.59 -8.42
N CYS A 210 -0.79 24.70 -8.10
CA CYS A 210 0.14 24.92 -6.99
C CYS A 210 1.52 24.33 -7.28
N LYS A 211 2.50 25.21 -7.50
CA LYS A 211 3.90 24.81 -7.75
C LYS A 211 4.47 23.93 -6.62
N LEU A 212 4.08 24.16 -5.37
CA LEU A 212 4.53 23.35 -4.24
C LEU A 212 3.91 21.95 -4.25
N ALA A 213 2.65 21.81 -4.65
CA ALA A 213 2.02 20.50 -4.83
C ALA A 213 2.71 19.73 -5.96
N LYS A 214 2.95 20.39 -7.10
CA LYS A 214 3.72 19.81 -8.20
C LYS A 214 5.10 19.33 -7.74
N ALA A 215 5.84 20.16 -7.02
CA ALA A 215 7.16 19.79 -6.53
C ALA A 215 7.13 18.58 -5.56
N ALA A 216 6.08 18.45 -4.74
CA ALA A 216 5.90 17.28 -3.87
C ALA A 216 5.63 16.00 -4.68
N ILE A 217 4.80 16.09 -5.72
CA ILE A 217 4.54 14.99 -6.65
C ILE A 217 5.82 14.62 -7.40
N ASP A 218 6.53 15.60 -8.00
CA ASP A 218 7.75 15.36 -8.74
C ASP A 218 8.83 14.70 -7.87
N LYS A 219 8.99 15.15 -6.62
CA LYS A 219 9.89 14.53 -5.64
C LYS A 219 9.50 13.09 -5.32
N ASN A 220 8.19 12.82 -5.20
CA ASN A 220 7.70 11.46 -5.04
C ASN A 220 8.05 10.62 -6.28
N LEU A 221 7.77 11.10 -7.49
CA LEU A 221 8.02 10.36 -8.73
C LEU A 221 9.49 10.07 -8.97
N SER A 222 10.40 10.97 -8.56
CA SER A 222 11.85 10.84 -8.71
C SER A 222 12.55 10.01 -7.64
N TYR A 223 11.80 9.35 -6.72
CA TYR A 223 12.41 8.51 -5.71
C TYR A 223 13.20 7.36 -6.34
N ASP A 224 14.50 7.29 -6.03
CA ASP A 224 15.42 6.30 -6.59
C ASP A 224 15.23 4.92 -5.95
N MET A 225 14.96 3.92 -6.80
CA MET A 225 14.82 2.51 -6.41
C MET A 225 15.88 1.62 -7.09
N SER A 226 16.93 2.21 -7.67
CA SER A 226 17.95 1.49 -8.45
C SER A 226 18.93 0.69 -7.58
N LYS A 227 19.03 0.99 -6.28
CA LYS A 227 19.99 0.37 -5.39
C LYS A 227 19.62 -1.04 -4.98
N TYR A 228 20.64 -1.88 -4.79
CA TYR A 228 20.54 -3.13 -4.07
C TYR A 228 20.24 -2.86 -2.60
N VAL A 229 19.24 -3.54 -2.06
CA VAL A 229 18.84 -3.40 -0.65
C VAL A 229 19.09 -4.73 0.05
N TYR A 230 19.78 -4.72 1.18
CA TYR A 230 20.12 -5.93 1.89
C TYR A 230 20.10 -5.75 3.40
N LEU A 231 19.99 -6.88 4.09
CA LEU A 231 20.12 -6.94 5.53
C LEU A 231 21.28 -7.88 5.86
N ASP A 232 22.23 -7.37 6.65
CA ASP A 232 23.33 -8.16 7.14
C ASP A 232 22.88 -8.99 8.34
N PHE A 233 22.59 -10.26 8.09
CA PHE A 233 22.18 -11.20 9.12
C PHE A 233 23.35 -11.72 9.97
N SER A 234 24.60 -11.41 9.63
CA SER A 234 25.79 -11.85 10.37
C SER A 234 26.12 -10.97 11.59
N SER A 235 25.66 -9.71 11.61
CA SER A 235 26.06 -8.69 12.57
C SER A 235 25.22 -8.59 13.85
N SER A 236 24.54 -9.65 14.28
CA SER A 236 23.79 -9.64 15.54
C SER A 236 24.40 -10.48 16.66
N ALA A 237 25.70 -10.27 16.91
CA ALA A 237 26.33 -10.76 18.12
C ALA A 237 27.37 -9.73 18.54
N THR A 238 26.96 -8.68 19.25
CA THR A 238 27.73 -7.96 20.27
C THR A 238 27.12 -6.59 20.54
N SER A 239 26.29 -6.50 21.53
CA SER A 239 26.23 -5.38 22.48
C SER A 239 25.33 -5.75 23.66
N SER A 240 25.72 -6.80 24.38
CA SER A 240 25.46 -6.93 25.81
C SER A 240 26.78 -6.61 26.49
N GLY A 241 26.89 -5.41 27.04
CA GLY A 241 28.12 -5.04 27.75
C GLY A 241 28.15 -3.56 28.07
N ASN A 242 27.67 -3.27 29.25
CA ASN A 242 27.81 -2.13 30.14
C ASN A 242 26.68 -1.14 30.19
#